data_db3ac82222a5c930842632a9e09bffa1
#
_entry.id   db3ac82222a5c930842632a9e09bffa1
#
_cell.length_a   1.000
_cell.length_b   1.000
_cell.length_c   1.000
_cell.angle_alpha   90.00
_cell.angle_beta   90.00
_cell.angle_gamma   90.00
#
_symmetry.space_group_name_H-M   'P 1'
#
loop_
_entity.id
_entity.type
_entity.pdbx_description
1 polymer ?
#
loop_
_entity_poly.entity_id
_entity_poly.type
_entity_poly.pdbx_seq_one_letter_code
_entity_poly.pdbx_strand_id
1 'polypeptide(L)'
;MKKIVKFVFAAWLTINLYTAIRIGCYPVSSPNLKADVAMVLGSPVKENKPSKVFASRLDHGIHLYKTGKVEKILIAGGKGSGTRLSEAEAGKNYVLESGIPEKAILTETRSTTTFENFRFSKQILKENNLKTVVVVSDPFHMSRSMMMAKDHKIEAYSSPTLTSQFQSIDSKIVFILMEIPKFQVYMISRLF
;
A
#
# COMPACT_ATOMS: atom_id res chain seq x y z
N MET A 1 -32.15 13.63 26.29
CA MET A 1 -31.78 13.70 24.87
C MET A 1 -30.52 14.54 24.59
N LYS A 2 -30.44 15.85 24.94
CA LYS A 2 -29.27 16.72 24.63
C LYS A 2 -27.93 16.19 25.18
N LYS A 3 -27.87 15.57 26.35
CA LYS A 3 -26.63 14.98 26.93
C LYS A 3 -26.15 13.77 26.16
N ILE A 4 -27.06 12.88 25.72
CA ILE A 4 -26.72 11.69 24.92
C ILE A 4 -26.14 12.10 23.54
N VAL A 5 -26.80 13.07 22.87
CA VAL A 5 -26.32 13.59 21.59
C VAL A 5 -24.91 14.18 21.71
N LYS A 6 -24.64 14.97 22.76
CA LYS A 6 -23.30 15.52 23.02
C LYS A 6 -22.26 14.40 23.25
N PHE A 7 -22.62 13.37 24.01
CA PHE A 7 -21.74 12.24 24.27
C PHE A 7 -21.42 11.46 23.01
N VAL A 8 -22.44 11.13 22.19
CA VAL A 8 -22.25 10.43 20.91
C VAL A 8 -21.37 11.25 19.95
N PHE A 9 -21.61 12.56 19.87
CA PHE A 9 -20.79 13.45 19.04
C PHE A 9 -19.33 13.51 19.52
N ALA A 10 -19.12 13.63 20.84
CA ALA A 10 -17.78 13.63 21.41
C ALA A 10 -17.03 12.31 21.13
N ALA A 11 -17.71 11.17 21.32
CA ALA A 11 -17.15 9.84 21.00
C ALA A 11 -16.79 9.72 19.52
N TRP A 12 -17.68 10.14 18.63
CA TRP A 12 -17.43 10.16 17.19
C TRP A 12 -16.21 11.02 16.84
N LEU A 13 -16.10 12.23 17.40
CA LEU A 13 -14.96 13.11 17.17
C LEU A 13 -13.65 12.48 17.65
N THR A 14 -13.67 11.88 18.86
CA THR A 14 -12.49 11.18 19.42
C THR A 14 -12.02 10.03 18.54
N ILE A 15 -12.95 9.21 18.04
CA ILE A 15 -12.62 8.10 17.14
C ILE A 15 -11.98 8.61 15.84
N ASN A 16 -12.54 9.66 15.23
CA ASN A 16 -11.99 10.23 14.02
C ASN A 16 -10.59 10.85 14.25
N LEU A 17 -10.40 11.57 15.35
CA LEU A 17 -9.11 12.14 15.71
C LEU A 17 -8.06 11.05 15.96
N TYR A 18 -8.40 10.01 16.72
CA TYR A 18 -7.53 8.85 16.93
C TYR A 18 -7.15 8.19 15.60
N THR A 19 -8.13 7.98 14.71
CA THR A 19 -7.89 7.39 13.39
C THR A 19 -6.97 8.27 12.54
N ALA A 20 -7.18 9.58 12.53
CA ALA A 20 -6.34 10.54 11.80
C ALA A 20 -4.88 10.50 12.30
N ILE A 21 -4.66 10.46 13.62
CA ILE A 21 -3.32 10.32 14.21
C ILE A 21 -2.68 9.00 13.80
N ARG A 22 -3.41 7.89 13.87
CA ARG A 22 -2.92 6.56 13.45
C ARG A 22 -2.51 6.51 11.98
N ILE A 23 -3.24 7.20 11.11
CA ILE A 23 -2.93 7.31 9.69
C ILE A 23 -1.73 8.23 9.47
N GLY A 24 -1.74 9.42 10.08
CA GLY A 24 -0.73 10.46 9.85
C GLY A 24 0.65 10.17 10.45
N CYS A 25 0.70 9.42 11.56
CA CYS A 25 1.92 9.14 12.32
C CYS A 25 2.37 7.68 12.24
N TYR A 26 2.05 6.96 11.15
CA TYR A 26 2.50 5.57 11.05
C TYR A 26 4.03 5.48 10.92
N PRO A 27 4.70 4.66 11.75
CA PRO A 27 6.15 4.61 11.77
C PRO A 27 6.71 4.01 10.47
N VAL A 28 7.83 4.56 10.01
CA VAL A 28 8.65 4.02 8.92
C VAL A 28 9.62 3.01 9.51
N SER A 29 9.81 1.89 8.83
CA SER A 29 10.80 0.90 9.25
C SER A 29 12.22 1.42 9.06
N SER A 30 13.20 0.79 9.74
CA SER A 30 14.61 1.21 9.69
C SER A 30 15.12 1.34 8.25
N PRO A 31 15.84 2.42 7.91
CA PRO A 31 16.42 2.60 6.57
C PRO A 31 17.47 1.54 6.20
N ASN A 32 18.00 0.81 7.18
CA ASN A 32 18.98 -0.26 6.98
C ASN A 32 18.34 -1.65 6.84
N LEU A 33 17.02 -1.73 6.87
CA LEU A 33 16.31 -3.00 6.72
C LEU A 33 16.57 -3.61 5.35
N LYS A 34 16.91 -4.89 5.35
CA LYS A 34 16.91 -5.75 4.17
C LYS A 34 15.76 -6.74 4.27
N ALA A 35 15.14 -7.04 3.13
CA ALA A 35 14.06 -8.02 3.04
C ALA A 35 14.16 -8.78 1.70
N ASP A 36 13.42 -9.87 1.57
CA ASP A 36 13.46 -10.68 0.34
C ASP A 36 12.80 -9.94 -0.84
N VAL A 37 11.73 -9.18 -0.58
CA VAL A 37 10.94 -8.56 -1.65
C VAL A 37 10.34 -7.21 -1.25
N ALA A 38 10.31 -6.27 -2.20
CA ALA A 38 9.47 -5.06 -2.13
C ALA A 38 8.10 -5.36 -2.74
N MET A 39 7.05 -5.38 -1.93
CA MET A 39 5.67 -5.47 -2.39
C MET A 39 5.13 -4.08 -2.64
N VAL A 40 5.02 -3.72 -3.91
CA VAL A 40 4.48 -2.43 -4.37
C VAL A 40 2.97 -2.56 -4.53
N LEU A 41 2.22 -1.84 -3.70
CA LEU A 41 0.77 -1.81 -3.81
C LEU A 41 0.35 -0.98 -5.01
N GLY A 42 -0.55 -1.53 -5.80
CA GLY A 42 -1.11 -0.91 -6.99
C GLY A 42 -1.83 0.40 -6.72
N SER A 43 -2.07 1.11 -7.78
CA SER A 43 -2.83 2.37 -7.81
C SER A 43 -3.32 2.58 -9.25
N PRO A 44 -4.34 3.43 -9.49
CA PRO A 44 -4.99 3.53 -10.78
C PRO A 44 -4.03 3.67 -11.96
N VAL A 45 -4.37 2.98 -13.03
CA VAL A 45 -3.72 3.01 -14.34
C VAL A 45 -4.58 3.81 -15.30
N LYS A 46 -3.97 4.67 -16.09
CA LYS A 46 -4.62 5.42 -17.16
C LYS A 46 -3.89 5.19 -18.47
N GLU A 47 -4.61 4.85 -19.55
CA GLU A 47 -4.04 4.62 -20.88
C GLU A 47 -2.89 3.59 -20.87
N ASN A 48 -3.06 2.52 -20.08
CA ASN A 48 -2.05 1.46 -19.85
C ASN A 48 -0.74 1.93 -19.18
N LYS A 49 -0.70 3.14 -18.61
CA LYS A 49 0.45 3.67 -17.88
C LYS A 49 0.13 3.87 -16.41
N PRO A 50 1.08 3.66 -15.51
CA PRO A 50 0.91 3.99 -14.11
C PRO A 50 0.56 5.48 -13.91
N SER A 51 -0.41 5.79 -13.04
CA SER A 51 -0.62 7.16 -12.58
C SER A 51 0.63 7.70 -11.90
N LYS A 52 0.74 9.02 -11.74
CA LYS A 52 1.88 9.65 -11.02
C LYS A 52 2.07 9.09 -9.61
N VAL A 53 0.97 8.79 -8.91
CA VAL A 53 0.99 8.15 -7.59
C VAL A 53 1.60 6.74 -7.68
N PHE A 54 1.16 5.96 -8.66
CA PHE A 54 1.68 4.61 -8.85
C PHE A 54 3.13 4.60 -9.32
N ALA A 55 3.51 5.48 -10.24
CA ALA A 55 4.90 5.64 -10.67
C ALA A 55 5.83 5.93 -9.47
N SER A 56 5.46 6.84 -8.57
CA SER A 56 6.24 7.13 -7.36
C SER A 56 6.46 5.89 -6.48
N ARG A 57 5.44 5.01 -6.36
CA ARG A 57 5.59 3.74 -5.62
C ARG A 57 6.52 2.78 -6.35
N LEU A 58 6.39 2.67 -7.67
CA LEU A 58 7.26 1.82 -8.49
C LEU A 58 8.71 2.30 -8.43
N ASP A 59 8.95 3.60 -8.55
CA ASP A 59 10.28 4.21 -8.42
C ASP A 59 10.93 3.89 -7.06
N HIS A 60 10.13 3.92 -5.99
CA HIS A 60 10.62 3.55 -4.67
C HIS A 60 10.97 2.06 -4.59
N GLY A 61 10.14 1.17 -5.15
CA GLY A 61 10.45 -0.27 -5.27
C GLY A 61 11.72 -0.53 -6.08
N ILE A 62 11.90 0.17 -7.21
CA ILE A 62 13.10 0.13 -8.05
C ILE A 62 14.33 0.59 -7.26
N HIS A 63 14.21 1.68 -6.49
CA HIS A 63 15.29 2.17 -5.63
C HIS A 63 15.72 1.14 -4.59
N LEU A 64 14.75 0.50 -3.91
CA LEU A 64 15.03 -0.55 -2.94
C LEU A 64 15.77 -1.74 -3.57
N TYR A 65 15.39 -2.14 -4.77
CA TYR A 65 16.08 -3.20 -5.51
C TYR A 65 17.49 -2.78 -5.94
N LYS A 66 17.65 -1.62 -6.58
CA LYS A 66 18.95 -1.13 -7.07
C LYS A 66 19.97 -0.87 -5.95
N THR A 67 19.49 -0.57 -4.74
CA THR A 67 20.33 -0.37 -3.56
C THR A 67 20.58 -1.67 -2.76
N GLY A 68 20.12 -2.82 -3.27
CA GLY A 68 20.33 -4.13 -2.63
C GLY A 68 19.59 -4.30 -1.30
N LYS A 69 18.53 -3.53 -1.07
CA LYS A 69 17.66 -3.67 0.11
C LYS A 69 16.67 -4.83 -0.05
N VAL A 70 16.32 -5.17 -1.30
CA VAL A 70 15.47 -6.31 -1.65
C VAL A 70 16.02 -7.04 -2.86
N GLU A 71 15.70 -8.34 -2.99
CA GLU A 71 16.12 -9.18 -4.10
C GLU A 71 15.10 -9.22 -5.24
N LYS A 72 13.83 -8.94 -4.93
CA LYS A 72 12.73 -8.97 -5.90
C LYS A 72 11.76 -7.80 -5.68
N ILE A 73 10.98 -7.52 -6.72
CA ILE A 73 9.85 -6.59 -6.66
C ILE A 73 8.57 -7.38 -6.98
N LEU A 74 7.61 -7.40 -6.07
CA LEU A 74 6.27 -7.93 -6.27
C LEU A 74 5.30 -6.76 -6.46
N ILE A 75 4.69 -6.66 -7.63
CA ILE A 75 3.72 -5.62 -7.94
C ILE A 75 2.33 -6.23 -7.81
N ALA A 76 1.50 -5.69 -6.91
CA ALA A 76 0.18 -6.22 -6.61
C ALA A 76 -0.92 -5.23 -7.00
N GLY A 77 -1.81 -5.66 -7.88
CA GLY A 77 -2.97 -4.88 -8.30
C GLY A 77 -3.61 -5.45 -9.56
N GLY A 78 -4.91 -5.73 -9.46
CA GLY A 78 -5.67 -6.32 -10.54
C GLY A 78 -6.13 -5.29 -11.56
N LYS A 79 -7.13 -5.68 -12.32
CA LYS A 79 -7.63 -4.90 -13.46
C LYS A 79 -8.73 -3.94 -12.99
N GLY A 80 -8.49 -2.65 -13.16
CA GLY A 80 -9.49 -1.63 -12.92
C GLY A 80 -10.59 -1.60 -14.00
N SER A 81 -11.72 -1.00 -13.68
CA SER A 81 -12.81 -0.82 -14.66
C SER A 81 -12.33 0.01 -15.85
N GLY A 82 -12.58 -0.49 -17.07
CA GLY A 82 -12.22 0.19 -18.31
C GLY A 82 -10.72 0.16 -18.67
N THR A 83 -9.87 -0.54 -17.94
CA THR A 83 -8.45 -0.70 -18.29
C THR A 83 -8.19 -1.96 -19.09
N ARG A 84 -7.22 -1.91 -20.02
CA ARG A 84 -6.77 -3.10 -20.78
C ARG A 84 -5.81 -3.96 -19.94
N LEU A 85 -4.90 -3.31 -19.23
CA LEU A 85 -3.92 -3.95 -18.33
C LEU A 85 -4.38 -3.87 -16.88
N SER A 86 -3.98 -4.84 -16.07
CA SER A 86 -4.00 -4.73 -14.61
C SER A 86 -2.98 -3.69 -14.14
N GLU A 87 -3.13 -3.23 -12.90
CA GLU A 87 -2.15 -2.36 -12.27
C GLU A 87 -0.77 -3.04 -12.22
N ALA A 88 -0.75 -4.34 -11.88
CA ALA A 88 0.48 -5.11 -11.82
C ALA A 88 1.17 -5.27 -13.19
N GLU A 89 0.41 -5.49 -14.29
CA GLU A 89 0.98 -5.57 -15.63
C GLU A 89 1.55 -4.23 -16.10
N ALA A 90 0.81 -3.14 -15.91
CA ALA A 90 1.29 -1.80 -16.23
C ALA A 90 2.54 -1.43 -15.40
N GLY A 91 2.53 -1.79 -14.11
CA GLY A 91 3.69 -1.60 -13.24
C GLY A 91 4.89 -2.46 -13.66
N LYS A 92 4.69 -3.71 -14.09
CA LYS A 92 5.75 -4.58 -14.62
C LYS A 92 6.43 -3.93 -15.82
N ASN A 93 5.66 -3.42 -16.78
CA ASN A 93 6.21 -2.76 -17.96
C ASN A 93 7.08 -1.56 -17.56
N TYR A 94 6.61 -0.73 -16.64
CA TYR A 94 7.35 0.43 -16.11
C TYR A 94 8.68 0.03 -15.45
N VAL A 95 8.66 -1.04 -14.65
CA VAL A 95 9.85 -1.54 -13.93
C VAL A 95 10.85 -2.16 -14.90
N LEU A 96 10.39 -2.87 -15.94
CA LEU A 96 11.25 -3.40 -17.02
C LEU A 96 11.94 -2.27 -17.80
N GLU A 97 11.20 -1.21 -18.17
CA GLU A 97 11.74 -0.02 -18.83
C GLU A 97 12.82 0.68 -17.99
N SER A 98 12.76 0.53 -16.66
CA SER A 98 13.78 1.05 -15.72
C SER A 98 15.03 0.17 -15.59
N GLY A 99 15.13 -0.92 -16.40
CA GLY A 99 16.29 -1.82 -16.46
C GLY A 99 16.33 -2.89 -15.36
N ILE A 100 15.23 -3.15 -14.68
CA ILE A 100 15.13 -4.27 -13.73
C ILE A 100 14.92 -5.58 -14.51
N PRO A 101 15.70 -6.63 -14.25
CA PRO A 101 15.57 -7.89 -14.97
C PRO A 101 14.24 -8.58 -14.66
N GLU A 102 13.61 -9.16 -15.69
CA GLU A 102 12.29 -9.79 -15.56
C GLU A 102 12.23 -10.86 -14.46
N LYS A 103 13.29 -11.63 -14.28
CA LYS A 103 13.42 -12.65 -13.23
C LYS A 103 13.31 -12.10 -11.80
N ALA A 104 13.52 -10.80 -11.62
CA ALA A 104 13.38 -10.12 -10.33
C ALA A 104 11.98 -9.53 -10.11
N ILE A 105 11.08 -9.63 -11.08
CA ILE A 105 9.75 -9.03 -11.03
C ILE A 105 8.69 -10.12 -10.88
N LEU A 106 7.84 -9.97 -9.86
CA LEU A 106 6.66 -10.79 -9.64
C LEU A 106 5.41 -9.93 -9.78
N THR A 107 4.30 -10.51 -10.23
CA THR A 107 3.03 -9.79 -10.41
C THR A 107 1.87 -10.53 -9.78
N GLU A 108 1.00 -9.81 -9.10
CA GLU A 108 -0.31 -10.25 -8.64
C GLU A 108 -1.38 -9.43 -9.39
N THR A 109 -2.21 -10.08 -10.20
CA THR A 109 -3.10 -9.42 -11.19
C THR A 109 -4.59 -9.65 -10.92
N ARG A 110 -4.97 -10.36 -9.86
CA ARG A 110 -6.37 -10.79 -9.59
C ARG A 110 -7.12 -9.90 -8.62
N SER A 111 -6.39 -9.20 -7.77
CA SER A 111 -6.95 -8.39 -6.68
C SER A 111 -7.76 -7.20 -7.20
N THR A 112 -8.84 -6.88 -6.49
CA THR A 112 -9.66 -5.68 -6.70
C THR A 112 -9.63 -4.73 -5.50
N THR A 113 -9.07 -5.19 -4.39
CA THR A 113 -8.95 -4.45 -3.14
C THR A 113 -7.56 -4.61 -2.54
N THR A 114 -7.17 -3.67 -1.66
CA THR A 114 -5.89 -3.79 -0.93
C THR A 114 -5.82 -5.05 -0.07
N PHE A 115 -6.95 -5.49 0.50
CA PHE A 115 -7.01 -6.75 1.25
C PHE A 115 -6.67 -7.95 0.36
N GLU A 116 -7.20 -7.99 -0.84
CA GLU A 116 -6.92 -9.03 -1.82
C GLU A 116 -5.48 -8.97 -2.35
N ASN A 117 -4.88 -7.76 -2.47
CA ASN A 117 -3.46 -7.65 -2.78
C ASN A 117 -2.62 -8.50 -1.83
N PHE A 118 -2.83 -8.39 -0.52
CA PHE A 118 -2.12 -9.20 0.47
C PHE A 118 -2.52 -10.69 0.42
N ARG A 119 -3.82 -10.96 0.28
CA ARG A 119 -4.35 -12.33 0.21
C ARG A 119 -3.71 -13.13 -0.93
N PHE A 120 -3.69 -12.58 -2.14
CA PHE A 120 -3.17 -13.28 -3.32
C PHE A 120 -1.65 -13.23 -3.39
N SER A 121 -1.02 -12.14 -2.96
CA SER A 121 0.44 -12.05 -2.86
C SER A 121 1.02 -13.08 -1.90
N LYS A 122 0.32 -13.45 -0.81
CA LYS A 122 0.79 -14.46 0.13
C LYS A 122 1.12 -15.80 -0.54
N GLN A 123 0.32 -16.22 -1.52
CA GLN A 123 0.60 -17.44 -2.28
C GLN A 123 1.87 -17.29 -3.11
N ILE A 124 2.03 -16.16 -3.82
CA ILE A 124 3.21 -15.87 -4.64
C ILE A 124 4.49 -15.84 -3.79
N LEU A 125 4.42 -15.21 -2.61
CA LEU A 125 5.53 -15.18 -1.65
C LEU A 125 5.94 -16.60 -1.23
N LYS A 126 4.98 -17.45 -0.90
CA LYS A 126 5.23 -18.85 -0.51
C LYS A 126 5.86 -19.65 -1.65
N GLU A 127 5.33 -19.55 -2.86
CA GLU A 127 5.80 -20.28 -4.06
C GLU A 127 7.25 -19.87 -4.44
N ASN A 128 7.65 -18.64 -4.11
CA ASN A 128 8.99 -18.12 -4.38
C ASN A 128 9.92 -18.17 -3.15
N ASN A 129 9.51 -18.81 -2.04
CA ASN A 129 10.27 -18.89 -0.78
C ASN A 129 10.67 -17.53 -0.19
N LEU A 130 9.85 -16.47 -0.41
CA LEU A 130 10.07 -15.13 0.12
C LEU A 130 9.37 -15.00 1.47
N LYS A 131 10.13 -14.68 2.52
CA LYS A 131 9.64 -14.65 3.91
C LYS A 131 9.39 -13.23 4.40
N THR A 132 10.29 -12.32 4.08
CA THR A 132 10.30 -10.94 4.55
C THR A 132 9.90 -9.97 3.44
N VAL A 133 8.99 -9.06 3.74
CA VAL A 133 8.38 -8.16 2.77
C VAL A 133 8.54 -6.71 3.20
N VAL A 134 9.05 -5.85 2.32
CA VAL A 134 8.93 -4.40 2.47
C VAL A 134 7.70 -3.94 1.70
N VAL A 135 6.70 -3.42 2.39
CA VAL A 135 5.49 -2.87 1.77
C VAL A 135 5.72 -1.44 1.32
N VAL A 136 5.55 -1.20 0.03
CA VAL A 136 5.68 0.11 -0.61
C VAL A 136 4.31 0.66 -0.95
N SER A 137 3.97 1.81 -0.37
CA SER A 137 2.72 2.54 -0.63
C SER A 137 2.86 4.00 -0.22
N ASP A 138 1.79 4.80 -0.36
CA ASP A 138 1.77 6.17 0.15
C ASP A 138 1.78 6.20 1.68
N PRO A 139 2.36 7.26 2.30
CA PRO A 139 2.48 7.36 3.75
C PRO A 139 1.16 7.16 4.50
N PHE A 140 0.09 7.81 4.05
CA PHE A 140 -1.22 7.78 4.73
C PHE A 140 -2.01 6.49 4.49
N HIS A 141 -1.62 5.70 3.47
CA HIS A 141 -2.18 4.36 3.24
C HIS A 141 -1.47 3.27 4.05
N MET A 142 -0.29 3.57 4.60
CA MET A 142 0.58 2.59 5.23
C MET A 142 -0.04 1.94 6.47
N SER A 143 -0.71 2.71 7.32
CA SER A 143 -1.33 2.19 8.55
C SER A 143 -2.32 1.05 8.27
N ARG A 144 -3.21 1.20 7.29
CA ARG A 144 -4.18 0.19 6.90
C ARG A 144 -3.52 -0.98 6.17
N SER A 145 -2.56 -0.72 5.30
CA SER A 145 -1.82 -1.75 4.57
C SER A 145 -1.06 -2.69 5.50
N MET A 146 -0.38 -2.16 6.51
CA MET A 146 0.37 -2.97 7.46
C MET A 146 -0.53 -3.79 8.39
N MET A 147 -1.73 -3.29 8.71
CA MET A 147 -2.73 -4.10 9.41
C MET A 147 -3.18 -5.29 8.57
N MET A 148 -3.44 -5.07 7.27
CA MET A 148 -3.80 -6.14 6.33
C MET A 148 -2.68 -7.16 6.18
N ALA A 149 -1.42 -6.72 6.07
CA ALA A 149 -0.26 -7.61 6.04
C ALA A 149 -0.20 -8.52 7.28
N LYS A 150 -0.41 -7.94 8.47
CA LYS A 150 -0.45 -8.67 9.75
C LYS A 150 -1.60 -9.70 9.78
N ASP A 151 -2.78 -9.33 9.32
CA ASP A 151 -3.96 -10.22 9.32
C ASP A 151 -3.75 -11.41 8.37
N HIS A 152 -2.99 -11.22 7.28
CA HIS A 152 -2.55 -12.29 6.40
C HIS A 152 -1.32 -13.06 6.90
N LYS A 153 -0.77 -12.73 8.08
CA LYS A 153 0.44 -13.34 8.66
C LYS A 153 1.64 -13.23 7.71
N ILE A 154 1.80 -12.09 7.08
CA ILE A 154 2.96 -11.74 6.27
C ILE A 154 3.92 -10.96 7.16
N GLU A 155 5.19 -11.40 7.24
CA GLU A 155 6.25 -10.66 7.93
C GLU A 155 6.61 -9.44 7.08
N ALA A 156 6.06 -8.29 7.46
CA ALA A 156 6.11 -7.09 6.65
C ALA A 156 6.67 -5.88 7.40
N TYR A 157 7.36 -5.04 6.66
CA TYR A 157 7.96 -3.78 7.12
C TYR A 157 7.47 -2.63 6.25
N SER A 158 7.23 -1.47 6.86
CA SER A 158 6.69 -0.31 6.15
C SER A 158 7.79 0.48 5.44
N SER A 159 7.58 0.83 4.18
CA SER A 159 8.47 1.72 3.41
C SER A 159 7.63 2.68 2.54
N PRO A 160 7.11 3.76 3.15
CA PRO A 160 6.30 4.72 2.43
C PRO A 160 7.13 5.49 1.39
N THR A 161 6.49 5.84 0.26
CA THR A 161 7.11 6.65 -0.78
C THR A 161 7.40 8.06 -0.28
N LEU A 162 8.68 8.49 -0.34
CA LEU A 162 9.08 9.84 0.04
C LEU A 162 8.70 10.89 -1.03
N THR A 163 8.60 10.46 -2.28
CA THR A 163 8.21 11.27 -3.45
C THR A 163 6.71 11.20 -3.75
N SER A 164 5.90 10.86 -2.74
CA SER A 164 4.44 10.82 -2.88
C SER A 164 3.89 12.12 -3.46
N GLN A 165 2.84 12.05 -4.28
CA GLN A 165 2.15 13.22 -4.84
C GLN A 165 1.42 14.07 -3.79
N PHE A 166 1.31 13.56 -2.56
CA PHE A 166 0.63 14.23 -1.45
C PHE A 166 1.64 15.01 -0.59
N GLN A 167 2.24 16.09 -1.17
CA GLN A 167 3.25 16.89 -0.48
C GLN A 167 2.67 18.14 0.18
N SER A 168 1.68 18.82 -0.45
CA SER A 168 1.03 19.99 0.13
C SER A 168 0.17 19.62 1.33
N ILE A 169 -0.01 20.57 2.26
CA ILE A 169 -0.87 20.38 3.44
C ILE A 169 -2.28 19.99 3.03
N ASP A 170 -2.85 20.66 2.02
CA ASP A 170 -4.21 20.39 1.54
C ASP A 170 -4.34 18.97 0.98
N SER A 171 -3.37 18.53 0.17
CA SER A 171 -3.40 17.17 -0.39
C SER A 171 -3.25 16.10 0.71
N LYS A 172 -2.48 16.36 1.76
CA LYS A 172 -2.35 15.47 2.92
C LYS A 172 -3.66 15.37 3.70
N ILE A 173 -4.29 16.52 3.97
CA ILE A 173 -5.60 16.58 4.67
C ILE A 173 -6.65 15.82 3.88
N VAL A 174 -6.78 16.09 2.59
CA VAL A 174 -7.75 15.40 1.72
C VAL A 174 -7.52 13.90 1.74
N PHE A 175 -6.27 13.44 1.60
CA PHE A 175 -5.97 12.02 1.64
C PHE A 175 -6.35 11.38 2.99
N ILE A 176 -6.00 12.02 4.10
CA ILE A 176 -6.34 11.52 5.45
C ILE A 176 -7.86 11.43 5.61
N LEU A 177 -8.60 12.45 5.21
CA LEU A 177 -10.07 12.46 5.28
C LEU A 177 -10.69 11.35 4.44
N MET A 178 -10.14 11.04 3.27
CA MET A 178 -10.59 9.93 2.42
C MET A 178 -10.20 8.54 2.98
N GLU A 179 -9.11 8.46 3.73
CA GLU A 179 -8.62 7.20 4.28
C GLU A 179 -9.29 6.83 5.62
N ILE A 180 -9.74 7.82 6.42
CA ILE A 180 -10.42 7.58 7.71
C ILE A 180 -11.58 6.58 7.58
N PRO A 181 -12.59 6.78 6.71
CA PRO A 181 -13.70 5.83 6.61
C PRO A 181 -13.26 4.43 6.16
N LYS A 182 -12.31 4.34 5.24
CA LYS A 182 -11.76 3.06 4.77
C LYS A 182 -11.05 2.31 5.89
N PHE A 183 -10.28 3.03 6.71
CA PHE A 183 -9.60 2.48 7.87
C PHE A 183 -10.60 1.97 8.91
N GLN A 184 -11.64 2.77 9.23
CA GLN A 184 -12.67 2.42 10.21
C GLN A 184 -13.49 1.22 9.74
N VAL A 185 -13.94 1.19 8.48
CA VAL A 185 -14.64 0.04 7.90
C VAL A 185 -13.78 -1.22 8.00
N TYR A 186 -12.48 -1.12 7.68
CA TYR A 186 -11.58 -2.25 7.83
C TYR A 186 -11.43 -2.70 9.29
N MET A 187 -11.30 -1.76 10.23
CA MET A 187 -11.25 -2.08 11.66
C MET A 187 -12.50 -2.83 12.13
N ILE A 188 -13.66 -2.40 11.69
CA ILE A 188 -14.94 -3.04 12.03
C ILE A 188 -15.02 -4.45 11.42
N SER A 189 -14.63 -4.61 10.15
CA SER A 189 -14.67 -5.92 9.46
C SER A 189 -13.78 -6.99 10.11
N ARG A 190 -12.80 -6.60 10.93
CA ARG A 190 -11.94 -7.54 11.68
C ARG A 190 -12.62 -8.13 12.93
N LEU A 191 -13.76 -7.60 13.33
CA LEU A 191 -14.51 -8.07 14.50
C LEU A 191 -15.43 -9.26 14.16
N PHE A 192 -15.65 -9.50 12.87
CA PHE A 192 -16.49 -10.56 12.30
C PHE A 192 -15.68 -11.49 11.39
#